data_b158d3a31accff62f3bf6d8602fe2ccf
#
_entry.id   b158d3a31accff62f3bf6d8602fe2ccf
#
_cell.length_a   1.000
_cell.length_b   1.000
_cell.length_c   1.000
_cell.angle_alpha   90.00
_cell.angle_beta   90.00
_cell.angle_gamma   90.00
#
_symmetry.space_group_name_H-M   'P 1'
#
loop_
_entity.id
_entity.type
_entity.pdbx_description
1 polymer ?
#
loop_
_entity_poly.entity_id
_entity_poly.type
_entity_poly.pdbx_seq_one_letter_code
_entity_poly.pdbx_strand_id
1 'polypeptide(L)'
;PWQRLEQMRAAAPSHLFQMLLRGSNAVGYTNYPDNVVKDFVVKAFDNGRGVDVFRVFDSLNWVDNMRVAIDAVIDAGAICEATICYSGDLLSPDEDKYTLAYYVDMARQFEAAGAHTLAIKDMAGVARPAAAAKLVETLKGEVGLPIHFHTHDTSGGQVATVLAASAAGVDIIDAAMDPLSGLTSQPNLGTIAESLRGLERDPELPRDTLDKIAHYWEGARRHYAAFEADMRAGSSDVFEHAMPGGQYTNLRQQARSLGIEHRWPEVVK
;
A
#
# COMPACT_ATOMS: atom_id res chain seq x y z
N PRO A 1 -20.26 9.73 1.00
CA PRO A 1 -18.99 9.39 0.31
C PRO A 1 -18.98 9.88 -1.12
N TRP A 2 -20.02 9.59 -1.94
CA TRP A 2 -20.07 9.87 -3.38
C TRP A 2 -19.94 11.36 -3.70
N GLN A 3 -20.71 12.23 -3.05
CA GLN A 3 -20.60 13.68 -3.19
C GLN A 3 -19.17 14.18 -2.89
N ARG A 4 -18.50 13.58 -1.91
CA ARG A 4 -17.10 13.94 -1.61
C ARG A 4 -16.16 13.56 -2.76
N LEU A 5 -16.37 12.39 -3.37
CA LEU A 5 -15.59 11.94 -4.52
C LEU A 5 -15.78 12.87 -5.73
N GLU A 6 -17.02 13.29 -6.00
CA GLU A 6 -17.34 14.28 -7.04
C GLU A 6 -16.63 15.63 -6.79
N GLN A 7 -16.64 16.11 -5.54
CA GLN A 7 -15.93 17.34 -5.15
C GLN A 7 -14.41 17.21 -5.34
N MET A 8 -13.83 16.05 -4.99
CA MET A 8 -12.41 15.78 -5.19
C MET A 8 -12.06 15.76 -6.68
N ARG A 9 -12.88 15.09 -7.50
CA ARG A 9 -12.68 15.07 -8.96
C ARG A 9 -12.77 16.45 -9.57
N ALA A 10 -13.73 17.27 -9.14
CA ALA A 10 -13.85 18.65 -9.60
C ALA A 10 -12.63 19.52 -9.23
N ALA A 11 -12.04 19.28 -8.05
CA ALA A 11 -10.86 20.02 -7.58
C ALA A 11 -9.55 19.53 -8.21
N ALA A 12 -9.47 18.25 -8.61
CA ALA A 12 -8.26 17.63 -9.16
C ALA A 12 -8.62 16.75 -10.39
N PRO A 13 -9.05 17.36 -11.51
CA PRO A 13 -9.62 16.62 -12.65
C PRO A 13 -8.61 15.72 -13.38
N SER A 14 -7.33 16.06 -13.34
CA SER A 14 -6.25 15.32 -14.00
C SER A 14 -5.50 14.34 -13.09
N HIS A 15 -5.88 14.22 -11.82
CA HIS A 15 -5.26 13.27 -10.91
C HIS A 15 -5.98 11.92 -10.94
N LEU A 16 -5.21 10.83 -10.93
CA LEU A 16 -5.77 9.50 -10.75
C LEU A 16 -6.11 9.26 -9.28
N PHE A 17 -7.34 8.88 -9.01
CA PHE A 17 -7.78 8.48 -7.68
C PHE A 17 -7.70 6.98 -7.53
N GLN A 18 -7.00 6.54 -6.51
CA GLN A 18 -6.84 5.13 -6.18
C GLN A 18 -7.57 4.78 -4.91
N MET A 19 -8.19 3.60 -4.87
CA MET A 19 -8.77 3.04 -3.66
C MET A 19 -8.36 1.59 -3.47
N LEU A 20 -8.34 1.17 -2.20
CA LEU A 20 -8.15 -0.21 -1.81
C LEU A 20 -9.48 -0.96 -1.89
N LEU A 21 -9.49 -2.14 -2.53
CA LEU A 21 -10.66 -3.01 -2.65
C LEU A 21 -10.30 -4.42 -2.15
N ARG A 22 -11.00 -4.88 -1.11
CA ARG A 22 -10.67 -6.12 -0.40
C ARG A 22 -11.34 -7.35 -1.04
N GLY A 23 -11.07 -7.65 -2.31
CA GLY A 23 -11.71 -8.77 -3.00
C GLY A 23 -13.22 -8.80 -2.77
N SER A 24 -13.77 -9.94 -2.39
CA SER A 24 -15.19 -10.12 -2.08
C SER A 24 -15.68 -9.34 -0.84
N ASN A 25 -14.77 -8.84 -0.01
CA ASN A 25 -15.12 -8.01 1.15
C ASN A 25 -15.32 -6.52 0.77
N ALA A 26 -15.07 -6.14 -0.46
CA ALA A 26 -15.17 -4.76 -0.96
C ALA A 26 -14.47 -3.75 -0.02
N VAL A 27 -15.22 -2.96 0.73
CA VAL A 27 -14.71 -2.00 1.73
C VAL A 27 -14.96 -2.43 3.17
N GLY A 28 -15.47 -3.64 3.38
CA GLY A 28 -15.82 -4.19 4.69
C GLY A 28 -14.88 -5.30 5.18
N TYR A 29 -15.39 -6.10 6.12
CA TYR A 29 -14.69 -7.22 6.75
C TYR A 29 -15.47 -8.54 6.66
N THR A 30 -16.56 -8.55 5.90
CA THR A 30 -17.37 -9.73 5.59
C THR A 30 -17.50 -9.85 4.08
N ASN A 31 -17.63 -11.07 3.57
CA ASN A 31 -17.86 -11.28 2.15
C ASN A 31 -19.24 -10.75 1.75
N TYR A 32 -19.27 -9.96 0.72
CA TYR A 32 -20.50 -9.52 0.07
C TYR A 32 -20.84 -10.43 -1.12
N PRO A 33 -22.12 -10.55 -1.49
CA PRO A 33 -22.51 -11.19 -2.74
C PRO A 33 -21.86 -10.52 -3.96
N ASP A 34 -21.61 -11.28 -5.01
CA ASP A 34 -20.92 -10.83 -6.21
C ASP A 34 -21.55 -9.59 -6.86
N ASN A 35 -22.88 -9.52 -6.89
CA ASN A 35 -23.61 -8.37 -7.43
C ASN A 35 -23.32 -7.09 -6.63
N VAL A 36 -23.17 -7.19 -5.31
CA VAL A 36 -22.85 -6.03 -4.44
C VAL A 36 -21.44 -5.52 -4.72
N VAL A 37 -20.46 -6.43 -4.90
CA VAL A 37 -19.08 -6.06 -5.27
C VAL A 37 -19.07 -5.36 -6.64
N LYS A 38 -19.77 -5.93 -7.63
CA LYS A 38 -19.88 -5.36 -8.98
C LYS A 38 -20.54 -3.98 -8.97
N ASP A 39 -21.68 -3.85 -8.30
CA ASP A 39 -22.41 -2.58 -8.19
C ASP A 39 -21.58 -1.50 -7.47
N PHE A 40 -20.83 -1.91 -6.45
CA PHE A 40 -19.90 -1.00 -5.75
C PHE A 40 -18.83 -0.46 -6.68
N VAL A 41 -18.17 -1.32 -7.46
CA VAL A 41 -17.13 -0.93 -8.41
C VAL A 41 -17.68 0.04 -9.45
N VAL A 42 -18.80 -0.31 -10.10
CA VAL A 42 -19.46 0.56 -11.10
C VAL A 42 -19.80 1.93 -10.50
N LYS A 43 -20.34 1.94 -9.28
CA LYS A 43 -20.69 3.18 -8.56
C LYS A 43 -19.47 4.02 -8.19
N ALA A 44 -18.39 3.37 -7.78
CA ALA A 44 -17.16 4.06 -7.39
C ALA A 44 -16.38 4.60 -8.58
N PHE A 45 -16.37 3.90 -9.71
CA PHE A 45 -15.76 4.35 -10.97
C PHE A 45 -16.54 5.49 -11.62
N ASP A 46 -17.88 5.43 -11.59
CA ASP A 46 -18.79 6.46 -12.11
C ASP A 46 -18.43 6.93 -13.52
N ASN A 47 -18.18 6.00 -14.44
CA ASN A 47 -17.77 6.29 -15.83
C ASN A 47 -16.52 7.21 -15.91
N GLY A 48 -15.53 7.00 -15.05
CA GLY A 48 -14.29 7.76 -15.00
C GLY A 48 -14.38 9.10 -14.25
N ARG A 49 -15.52 9.40 -13.62
CA ARG A 49 -15.64 10.60 -12.77
C ARG A 49 -15.31 10.33 -11.30
N GLY A 50 -15.21 9.07 -10.93
CA GLY A 50 -14.93 8.60 -9.59
C GLY A 50 -13.48 8.14 -9.39
N VAL A 51 -13.33 6.92 -8.90
CA VAL A 51 -12.05 6.24 -8.68
C VAL A 51 -11.53 5.69 -10.00
N ASP A 52 -10.25 5.92 -10.31
CA ASP A 52 -9.62 5.47 -11.55
C ASP A 52 -8.94 4.11 -11.37
N VAL A 53 -8.27 3.90 -10.21
CA VAL A 53 -7.45 2.71 -9.94
C VAL A 53 -8.03 1.96 -8.74
N PHE A 54 -8.35 0.69 -8.92
CA PHE A 54 -8.77 -0.18 -7.84
C PHE A 54 -7.63 -1.14 -7.49
N ARG A 55 -7.05 -0.96 -6.30
CA ARG A 55 -6.06 -1.86 -5.72
C ARG A 55 -6.78 -3.04 -5.09
N VAL A 56 -6.94 -4.11 -5.87
CA VAL A 56 -7.63 -5.32 -5.42
C VAL A 56 -6.66 -6.20 -4.65
N PHE A 57 -7.00 -6.56 -3.43
CA PHE A 57 -6.17 -7.44 -2.60
C PHE A 57 -7.00 -8.39 -1.74
N ASP A 58 -6.35 -9.46 -1.32
CA ASP A 58 -6.79 -10.33 -0.24
C ASP A 58 -5.64 -10.51 0.75
N SER A 59 -5.90 -10.36 2.06
CA SER A 59 -4.83 -10.39 3.07
C SER A 59 -4.17 -11.77 3.22
N LEU A 60 -4.82 -12.82 2.74
CA LEU A 60 -4.29 -14.18 2.72
C LEU A 60 -3.74 -14.58 1.35
N ASN A 61 -3.73 -13.64 0.39
CA ASN A 61 -3.36 -13.88 -1.00
C ASN A 61 -4.23 -14.96 -1.69
N TRP A 62 -5.52 -15.01 -1.33
CA TRP A 62 -6.45 -15.94 -1.94
C TRP A 62 -7.01 -15.38 -3.24
N VAL A 63 -6.42 -15.81 -4.36
CA VAL A 63 -6.73 -15.30 -5.71
C VAL A 63 -8.21 -15.47 -6.07
N ASP A 64 -8.83 -16.61 -5.73
CA ASP A 64 -10.24 -16.84 -6.04
C ASP A 64 -11.18 -15.83 -5.36
N ASN A 65 -10.85 -15.39 -4.14
CA ASN A 65 -11.58 -14.34 -3.44
C ASN A 65 -11.45 -12.96 -4.09
N MET A 66 -10.44 -12.77 -4.92
CA MET A 66 -10.20 -11.51 -5.65
C MET A 66 -10.85 -11.48 -7.03
N ARG A 67 -11.20 -12.64 -7.61
CA ARG A 67 -11.67 -12.77 -9.00
C ARG A 67 -12.83 -11.86 -9.34
N VAL A 68 -13.89 -11.92 -8.55
CA VAL A 68 -15.11 -11.11 -8.80
C VAL A 68 -14.80 -9.61 -8.83
N ALA A 69 -13.91 -9.17 -7.94
CA ALA A 69 -13.50 -7.77 -7.88
C ALA A 69 -12.61 -7.39 -9.08
N ILE A 70 -11.65 -8.25 -9.47
CA ILE A 70 -10.79 -8.03 -10.65
C ILE A 70 -11.66 -7.91 -11.90
N ASP A 71 -12.55 -8.89 -12.14
CA ASP A 71 -13.44 -8.91 -13.30
C ASP A 71 -14.34 -7.66 -13.33
N ALA A 72 -14.91 -7.30 -12.16
CA ALA A 72 -15.79 -6.12 -12.07
C ALA A 72 -15.06 -4.81 -12.40
N VAL A 73 -13.79 -4.66 -11.99
CA VAL A 73 -12.99 -3.47 -12.29
C VAL A 73 -12.65 -3.39 -13.77
N ILE A 74 -12.27 -4.52 -14.39
CA ILE A 74 -11.96 -4.60 -15.82
C ILE A 74 -13.24 -4.33 -16.66
N ASP A 75 -14.34 -4.99 -16.31
CA ASP A 75 -15.63 -4.81 -17.01
C ASP A 75 -16.16 -3.37 -16.93
N ALA A 76 -15.89 -2.68 -15.82
CA ALA A 76 -16.25 -1.26 -15.69
C ALA A 76 -15.38 -0.32 -16.53
N GLY A 77 -14.23 -0.77 -17.02
CA GLY A 77 -13.26 0.02 -17.77
C GLY A 77 -12.31 0.83 -16.87
N ALA A 78 -12.20 0.48 -15.59
CA ALA A 78 -11.27 1.08 -14.65
C ALA A 78 -9.90 0.37 -14.65
N ILE A 79 -8.90 0.94 -14.02
CA ILE A 79 -7.58 0.34 -13.88
C ILE A 79 -7.60 -0.67 -12.72
N CYS A 80 -7.34 -1.93 -13.05
CA CYS A 80 -7.21 -3.00 -12.06
C CYS A 80 -5.73 -3.14 -11.66
N GLU A 81 -5.42 -2.83 -10.41
CA GLU A 81 -4.15 -3.13 -9.77
C GLU A 81 -4.33 -4.37 -8.88
N ALA A 82 -3.89 -5.53 -9.36
CA ALA A 82 -3.91 -6.75 -8.55
C ALA A 82 -2.72 -6.77 -7.59
N THR A 83 -2.95 -7.25 -6.37
CA THR A 83 -1.99 -7.00 -5.28
C THR A 83 -1.59 -8.28 -4.59
N ILE A 84 -0.28 -8.49 -4.46
CA ILE A 84 0.35 -9.51 -3.63
C ILE A 84 0.63 -8.91 -2.25
N CYS A 85 0.10 -9.48 -1.19
CA CYS A 85 0.50 -9.15 0.17
C CYS A 85 1.84 -9.82 0.48
N TYR A 86 2.87 -8.99 0.73
CA TYR A 86 4.17 -9.47 1.13
C TYR A 86 4.13 -10.01 2.57
N SER A 87 4.65 -11.19 2.77
CA SER A 87 4.71 -11.89 4.05
C SER A 87 5.99 -12.72 4.14
N GLY A 88 6.35 -13.14 5.35
CA GLY A 88 7.54 -13.95 5.57
C GLY A 88 8.86 -13.18 5.37
N ASP A 89 9.95 -13.93 5.31
CA ASP A 89 11.28 -13.41 5.04
C ASP A 89 11.85 -14.06 3.77
N LEU A 90 11.68 -13.41 2.64
CA LEU A 90 12.13 -13.91 1.33
C LEU A 90 13.63 -14.26 1.28
N LEU A 91 14.44 -13.72 2.18
CA LEU A 91 15.88 -13.98 2.24
C LEU A 91 16.25 -15.08 3.24
N SER A 92 15.31 -15.53 4.05
CA SER A 92 15.56 -16.63 4.99
C SER A 92 15.71 -17.95 4.24
N PRO A 93 16.73 -18.76 4.52
CA PRO A 93 16.86 -20.10 3.99
C PRO A 93 15.78 -21.07 4.52
N ASP A 94 15.14 -20.70 5.62
CA ASP A 94 14.09 -21.50 6.28
C ASP A 94 12.67 -21.09 5.83
N GLU A 95 12.53 -20.10 4.93
CA GLU A 95 11.23 -19.69 4.38
C GLU A 95 10.77 -20.71 3.33
N ASP A 96 9.75 -21.49 3.68
CA ASP A 96 9.23 -22.58 2.86
C ASP A 96 7.93 -22.23 2.11
N LYS A 97 7.20 -21.21 2.57
CA LYS A 97 5.92 -20.81 2.02
C LYS A 97 6.01 -19.58 1.12
N TYR A 98 6.51 -18.47 1.66
CA TYR A 98 6.54 -17.18 0.97
C TYR A 98 7.81 -17.00 0.15
N THR A 99 8.10 -18.01 -0.67
CA THR A 99 9.28 -18.08 -1.53
C THR A 99 9.15 -17.18 -2.75
N LEU A 100 10.26 -16.97 -3.45
CA LEU A 100 10.26 -16.24 -4.71
C LEU A 100 9.33 -16.88 -5.75
N ALA A 101 9.31 -18.22 -5.81
CA ALA A 101 8.44 -18.98 -6.71
C ALA A 101 6.94 -18.75 -6.39
N TYR A 102 6.59 -18.66 -5.10
CA TYR A 102 5.23 -18.32 -4.67
C TYR A 102 4.77 -16.96 -5.22
N TYR A 103 5.63 -15.94 -5.11
CA TYR A 103 5.30 -14.60 -5.60
C TYR A 103 5.22 -14.52 -7.12
N VAL A 104 6.10 -15.24 -7.82
CA VAL A 104 6.07 -15.34 -9.29
C VAL A 104 4.80 -16.02 -9.78
N ASP A 105 4.40 -17.12 -9.15
CA ASP A 105 3.16 -17.83 -9.51
C ASP A 105 1.93 -16.92 -9.35
N MET A 106 1.83 -16.19 -8.26
CA MET A 106 0.74 -15.22 -8.05
C MET A 106 0.76 -14.11 -9.11
N ALA A 107 1.92 -13.56 -9.41
CA ALA A 107 2.05 -12.49 -10.40
C ALA A 107 1.56 -12.96 -11.78
N ARG A 108 1.92 -14.17 -12.19
CA ARG A 108 1.45 -14.78 -13.43
C ARG A 108 -0.07 -15.03 -13.43
N GLN A 109 -0.65 -15.44 -12.29
CA GLN A 109 -2.10 -15.59 -12.17
C GLN A 109 -2.82 -14.26 -12.34
N PHE A 110 -2.29 -13.16 -11.78
CA PHE A 110 -2.87 -11.82 -11.93
C PHE A 110 -2.73 -11.28 -13.36
N GLU A 111 -1.58 -11.51 -14.00
CA GLU A 111 -1.42 -11.15 -15.41
C GLU A 111 -2.41 -11.91 -16.30
N ALA A 112 -2.55 -13.22 -16.09
CA ALA A 112 -3.54 -14.06 -16.79
C ALA A 112 -4.99 -13.66 -16.50
N ALA A 113 -5.25 -13.05 -15.33
CA ALA A 113 -6.56 -12.50 -14.98
C ALA A 113 -6.86 -11.16 -15.65
N GLY A 114 -5.90 -10.57 -16.39
CA GLY A 114 -6.07 -9.30 -17.10
C GLY A 114 -5.82 -8.06 -16.23
N ALA A 115 -5.11 -8.18 -15.11
CA ALA A 115 -4.70 -7.02 -14.33
C ALA A 115 -3.86 -6.05 -15.18
N HIS A 116 -3.98 -4.76 -14.91
CA HIS A 116 -3.24 -3.71 -15.62
C HIS A 116 -1.90 -3.38 -14.95
N THR A 117 -1.82 -3.52 -13.63
CA THR A 117 -0.61 -3.34 -12.83
C THR A 117 -0.57 -4.36 -11.70
N LEU A 118 0.63 -4.66 -11.22
CA LEU A 118 0.87 -5.57 -10.11
C LEU A 118 1.42 -4.80 -8.91
N ALA A 119 0.75 -4.84 -7.76
CA ALA A 119 1.26 -4.25 -6.54
C ALA A 119 1.90 -5.30 -5.62
N ILE A 120 3.05 -4.96 -5.06
CA ILE A 120 3.63 -5.62 -3.89
C ILE A 120 3.22 -4.80 -2.68
N LYS A 121 2.42 -5.37 -1.79
CA LYS A 121 1.89 -4.70 -0.60
C LYS A 121 2.54 -5.25 0.67
N ASP A 122 3.56 -4.56 1.13
CA ASP A 122 4.20 -4.81 2.43
C ASP A 122 3.40 -4.11 3.54
N MET A 123 2.39 -4.80 4.05
CA MET A 123 1.42 -4.26 5.00
C MET A 123 2.02 -3.91 6.37
N ALA A 124 3.10 -4.55 6.75
CA ALA A 124 3.74 -4.38 8.05
C ALA A 124 5.01 -3.52 8.00
N GLY A 125 5.60 -3.34 6.81
CA GLY A 125 6.90 -2.69 6.66
C GLY A 125 8.06 -3.62 7.01
N VAL A 126 7.95 -4.91 6.63
CA VAL A 126 8.95 -5.95 6.93
C VAL A 126 9.80 -6.34 5.72
N ALA A 127 9.50 -5.83 4.53
CA ALA A 127 10.35 -6.03 3.38
C ALA A 127 11.69 -5.32 3.57
N ARG A 128 12.76 -6.10 3.69
CA ARG A 128 14.12 -5.57 3.78
C ARG A 128 14.61 -5.08 2.42
N PRO A 129 15.54 -4.11 2.35
CA PRO A 129 16.00 -3.54 1.07
C PRO A 129 16.41 -4.60 0.04
N ALA A 130 17.23 -5.58 0.44
CA ALA A 130 17.68 -6.65 -0.43
C ALA A 130 16.56 -7.60 -0.88
N ALA A 131 15.56 -7.85 -0.02
CA ALA A 131 14.39 -8.66 -0.35
C ALA A 131 13.50 -7.94 -1.38
N ALA A 132 13.23 -6.66 -1.18
CA ALA A 132 12.45 -5.83 -2.10
C ALA A 132 13.14 -5.75 -3.48
N ALA A 133 14.44 -5.46 -3.52
CA ALA A 133 15.20 -5.44 -4.78
C ALA A 133 15.10 -6.77 -5.51
N LYS A 134 15.38 -7.88 -4.83
CA LYS A 134 15.32 -9.23 -5.43
C LYS A 134 13.92 -9.57 -5.95
N LEU A 135 12.88 -9.24 -5.20
CA LEU A 135 11.50 -9.50 -5.60
C LEU A 135 11.12 -8.67 -6.84
N VAL A 136 11.39 -7.36 -6.81
CA VAL A 136 11.10 -6.46 -7.93
C VAL A 136 11.83 -6.90 -9.20
N GLU A 137 13.16 -7.13 -9.12
CA GLU A 137 13.96 -7.57 -10.26
C GLU A 137 13.41 -8.87 -10.86
N THR A 138 13.05 -9.84 -10.01
CA THR A 138 12.50 -11.12 -10.48
C THR A 138 11.15 -10.90 -11.17
N LEU A 139 10.23 -10.18 -10.55
CA LEU A 139 8.89 -9.95 -11.11
C LEU A 139 8.95 -9.17 -12.43
N LYS A 140 9.85 -8.20 -12.55
CA LYS A 140 10.09 -7.48 -13.82
C LYS A 140 10.56 -8.40 -14.95
N GLY A 141 11.24 -9.50 -14.64
CA GLY A 141 11.64 -10.51 -15.62
C GLY A 141 10.57 -11.56 -15.94
N GLU A 142 9.55 -11.70 -15.10
CA GLU A 142 8.58 -12.80 -15.14
C GLU A 142 7.21 -12.42 -15.69
N VAL A 143 6.81 -11.15 -15.55
CA VAL A 143 5.53 -10.61 -16.05
C VAL A 143 5.72 -9.31 -16.81
N GLY A 144 4.81 -9.01 -17.74
CA GLY A 144 4.80 -7.77 -18.51
C GLY A 144 4.11 -6.60 -17.79
N LEU A 145 3.63 -6.81 -16.56
CA LEU A 145 2.91 -5.79 -15.81
C LEU A 145 3.86 -4.76 -15.19
N PRO A 146 3.50 -3.45 -15.18
CA PRO A 146 4.16 -2.49 -14.32
C PRO A 146 4.07 -2.91 -12.85
N ILE A 147 5.17 -2.76 -12.11
CA ILE A 147 5.27 -3.13 -10.70
C ILE A 147 5.11 -1.90 -9.82
N HIS A 148 4.16 -1.96 -8.88
CA HIS A 148 3.91 -0.95 -7.88
C HIS A 148 4.34 -1.45 -6.49
N PHE A 149 5.18 -0.71 -5.77
CA PHE A 149 5.64 -1.08 -4.44
C PHE A 149 5.01 -0.19 -3.36
N HIS A 150 4.33 -0.83 -2.43
CA HIS A 150 3.71 -0.22 -1.26
C HIS A 150 4.28 -0.81 0.02
N THR A 151 4.70 0.03 0.96
CA THR A 151 5.18 -0.40 2.27
C THR A 151 4.76 0.58 3.37
N HIS A 152 4.81 0.16 4.62
CA HIS A 152 4.63 0.98 5.81
C HIS A 152 5.98 1.19 6.52
N ASP A 153 6.22 2.40 7.03
CA ASP A 153 7.52 2.76 7.61
C ASP A 153 7.59 2.48 9.13
N THR A 154 6.93 1.40 9.56
CA THR A 154 6.81 1.04 10.99
C THR A 154 8.17 0.82 11.65
N SER A 155 9.14 0.29 10.92
CA SER A 155 10.53 0.14 11.40
C SER A 155 11.34 1.44 11.35
N GLY A 156 10.93 2.43 10.53
CA GLY A 156 11.70 3.62 10.22
C GLY A 156 12.80 3.40 9.16
N GLY A 157 12.79 2.24 8.50
CA GLY A 157 13.82 1.86 7.52
C GLY A 157 13.34 1.81 6.07
N GLN A 158 12.08 2.11 5.81
CA GLN A 158 11.47 1.79 4.51
C GLN A 158 11.84 2.77 3.38
N VAL A 159 12.38 3.93 3.68
CA VAL A 159 13.03 4.75 2.64
C VAL A 159 14.15 3.97 1.96
N ALA A 160 15.00 3.26 2.72
CA ALA A 160 16.06 2.44 2.14
C ALA A 160 15.51 1.29 1.27
N THR A 161 14.39 0.68 1.70
CA THR A 161 13.71 -0.38 0.93
C THR A 161 13.15 0.16 -0.39
N VAL A 162 12.52 1.33 -0.37
CA VAL A 162 12.00 1.99 -1.58
C VAL A 162 13.12 2.35 -2.55
N LEU A 163 14.25 2.88 -2.05
CA LEU A 163 15.40 3.19 -2.89
C LEU A 163 16.01 1.94 -3.53
N ALA A 164 16.08 0.83 -2.79
CA ALA A 164 16.52 -0.45 -3.32
C ALA A 164 15.55 -1.01 -4.38
N ALA A 165 14.24 -0.92 -4.15
CA ALA A 165 13.22 -1.29 -5.14
C ALA A 165 13.30 -0.40 -6.39
N SER A 166 13.56 0.90 -6.23
CA SER A 166 13.78 1.83 -7.33
C SER A 166 14.96 1.40 -8.17
N ALA A 167 16.11 1.11 -7.57
CA ALA A 167 17.30 0.63 -8.27
C ALA A 167 17.07 -0.70 -9.02
N ALA A 168 16.16 -1.55 -8.50
CA ALA A 168 15.75 -2.82 -9.12
C ALA A 168 14.70 -2.67 -10.24
N GLY A 169 14.25 -1.45 -10.55
CA GLY A 169 13.39 -1.17 -11.69
C GLY A 169 11.89 -1.14 -11.39
N VAL A 170 11.47 -0.94 -10.13
CA VAL A 170 10.05 -0.71 -9.81
C VAL A 170 9.50 0.49 -10.59
N ASP A 171 8.27 0.41 -11.07
CA ASP A 171 7.68 1.47 -11.90
C ASP A 171 6.98 2.55 -11.06
N ILE A 172 6.32 2.15 -9.98
CA ILE A 172 5.54 3.04 -9.11
C ILE A 172 5.87 2.74 -7.65
N ILE A 173 5.91 3.76 -6.81
CA ILE A 173 6.04 3.62 -5.36
C ILE A 173 4.98 4.45 -4.64
N ASP A 174 4.52 3.97 -3.49
CA ASP A 174 3.70 4.76 -2.57
C ASP A 174 4.59 5.47 -1.54
N ALA A 175 4.32 6.75 -1.35
CA ALA A 175 4.95 7.57 -0.33
C ALA A 175 3.92 8.51 0.31
N ALA A 176 4.22 9.05 1.48
CA ALA A 176 3.37 10.00 2.15
C ALA A 176 4.04 11.38 2.21
N MET A 177 3.22 12.45 2.19
CA MET A 177 3.72 13.81 2.41
C MET A 177 4.45 13.90 3.74
N ASP A 178 5.54 14.62 3.77
CA ASP A 178 6.53 14.66 4.86
C ASP A 178 5.92 14.74 6.26
N PRO A 179 4.99 15.65 6.57
CA PRO A 179 4.40 15.71 7.91
C PRO A 179 3.48 14.54 8.27
N LEU A 180 3.03 13.76 7.29
CA LEU A 180 2.12 12.62 7.46
C LEU A 180 2.82 11.27 7.25
N SER A 181 4.12 11.29 6.99
CA SER A 181 4.93 10.11 6.70
C SER A 181 5.48 9.42 7.96
N GLY A 182 6.08 8.25 7.76
CA GLY A 182 6.76 7.51 8.82
C GLY A 182 5.82 6.73 9.73
N LEU A 183 6.38 6.03 10.69
CA LEU A 183 5.64 5.18 11.63
C LEU A 183 4.76 4.18 10.87
N THR A 184 3.47 4.09 11.20
CA THR A 184 2.53 3.20 10.50
C THR A 184 1.98 3.77 9.20
N SER A 185 2.45 4.96 8.76
CA SER A 185 2.21 5.50 7.43
C SER A 185 3.29 5.04 6.43
N GLN A 186 3.28 5.61 5.22
CA GLN A 186 4.26 5.30 4.19
C GLN A 186 5.56 6.08 4.41
N PRO A 187 6.66 5.70 3.72
CA PRO A 187 7.91 6.44 3.72
C PRO A 187 7.74 7.89 3.25
N ASN A 188 8.67 8.74 3.68
CA ASN A 188 8.66 10.17 3.41
C ASN A 188 8.92 10.49 1.93
N LEU A 189 7.97 11.17 1.28
CA LEU A 189 8.03 11.52 -0.14
C LEU A 189 9.18 12.47 -0.46
N GLY A 190 9.35 13.52 0.34
CA GLY A 190 10.41 14.52 0.11
C GLY A 190 11.79 13.88 0.22
N THR A 191 12.00 13.02 1.21
CA THR A 191 13.27 12.29 1.38
C THR A 191 13.56 11.36 0.21
N ILE A 192 12.55 10.63 -0.30
CA ILE A 192 12.73 9.76 -1.46
C ILE A 192 13.07 10.57 -2.71
N ALA A 193 12.32 11.64 -2.97
CA ALA A 193 12.55 12.51 -4.13
C ALA A 193 13.96 13.13 -4.10
N GLU A 194 14.40 13.64 -2.96
CA GLU A 194 15.75 14.22 -2.81
C GLU A 194 16.85 13.15 -2.91
N SER A 195 16.60 11.92 -2.42
CA SER A 195 17.57 10.82 -2.54
C SER A 195 17.78 10.34 -3.99
N LEU A 196 16.78 10.53 -4.83
CA LEU A 196 16.83 10.16 -6.26
C LEU A 196 17.22 11.34 -7.16
N ARG A 197 17.28 12.56 -6.62
CA ARG A 197 17.55 13.78 -7.40
C ARG A 197 18.84 13.69 -8.20
N GLY A 198 18.72 13.94 -9.50
CA GLY A 198 19.85 13.89 -10.45
C GLY A 198 20.33 12.50 -10.81
N LEU A 199 19.66 11.45 -10.35
CA LEU A 199 19.90 10.06 -10.78
C LEU A 199 19.00 9.71 -11.97
N GLU A 200 19.28 8.59 -12.63
CA GLU A 200 18.49 8.08 -13.78
C GLU A 200 16.99 7.94 -13.47
N ARG A 201 16.66 7.66 -12.22
CA ARG A 201 15.29 7.44 -11.76
C ARG A 201 14.74 8.61 -10.91
N ASP A 202 15.26 9.81 -11.13
CA ASP A 202 14.74 11.04 -10.54
C ASP A 202 13.26 11.21 -10.97
N PRO A 203 12.31 11.30 -10.03
CA PRO A 203 10.91 11.54 -10.36
C PRO A 203 10.63 12.98 -10.83
N GLU A 204 11.64 13.85 -10.86
CA GLU A 204 11.59 15.25 -11.30
C GLU A 204 10.50 16.08 -10.61
N LEU A 205 10.16 15.75 -9.37
CA LEU A 205 9.15 16.47 -8.60
C LEU A 205 9.65 17.88 -8.22
N PRO A 206 8.84 18.93 -8.49
CA PRO A 206 9.23 20.31 -8.17
C PRO A 206 9.32 20.51 -6.66
N ARG A 207 10.52 20.78 -6.14
CA ARG A 207 10.79 20.96 -4.70
C ARG A 207 9.90 22.02 -4.07
N ASP A 208 9.83 23.21 -4.67
CA ASP A 208 9.01 24.31 -4.14
C ASP A 208 7.53 23.95 -3.99
N THR A 209 7.02 23.05 -4.84
CA THR A 209 5.65 22.55 -4.76
C THR A 209 5.50 21.57 -3.61
N LEU A 210 6.45 20.65 -3.46
CA LEU A 210 6.46 19.70 -2.34
C LEU A 210 6.54 20.44 -1.01
N ASP A 211 7.43 21.42 -0.88
CA ASP A 211 7.59 22.23 0.33
C ASP A 211 6.30 22.98 0.70
N LYS A 212 5.62 23.59 -0.28
CA LYS A 212 4.34 24.28 -0.04
C LYS A 212 3.25 23.32 0.46
N ILE A 213 3.16 22.13 -0.14
CA ILE A 213 2.17 21.12 0.26
C ILE A 213 2.54 20.57 1.65
N ALA A 214 3.82 20.32 1.92
CA ALA A 214 4.28 19.86 3.22
C ALA A 214 3.96 20.88 4.33
N HIS A 215 4.23 22.17 4.13
CA HIS A 215 3.88 23.23 5.09
C HIS A 215 2.36 23.31 5.36
N TYR A 216 1.53 23.13 4.32
CA TYR A 216 0.08 23.05 4.51
C TYR A 216 -0.30 21.87 5.40
N TRP A 217 0.22 20.68 5.13
CA TRP A 217 -0.10 19.47 5.88
C TRP A 217 0.46 19.49 7.30
N GLU A 218 1.61 20.13 7.54
CA GLU A 218 2.13 20.34 8.89
C GLU A 218 1.15 21.19 9.74
N GLY A 219 0.59 22.23 9.15
CA GLY A 219 -0.47 23.03 9.80
C GLY A 219 -1.76 22.23 10.03
N ALA A 220 -2.21 21.48 9.01
CA ALA A 220 -3.40 20.68 9.08
C ALA A 220 -3.31 19.53 10.10
N ARG A 221 -2.15 18.86 10.22
CA ARG A 221 -1.90 17.77 11.16
C ARG A 221 -2.23 18.14 12.61
N ARG A 222 -2.01 19.37 13.01
CA ARG A 222 -2.31 19.85 14.37
C ARG A 222 -3.78 19.69 14.74
N HIS A 223 -4.69 19.78 13.77
CA HIS A 223 -6.13 19.56 13.98
C HIS A 223 -6.47 18.10 14.22
N TYR A 224 -5.58 17.17 13.88
CA TYR A 224 -5.75 15.73 14.03
C TYR A 224 -4.93 15.15 15.19
N ALA A 225 -4.24 15.97 15.99
CA ALA A 225 -3.37 15.52 17.08
C ALA A 225 -4.09 14.60 18.08
N ALA A 226 -5.39 14.82 18.33
CA ALA A 226 -6.18 13.98 19.22
C ALA A 226 -6.39 12.53 18.72
N PHE A 227 -6.13 12.29 17.44
CA PHE A 227 -6.29 10.97 16.80
C PHE A 227 -4.94 10.28 16.55
N GLU A 228 -3.83 10.86 16.96
CA GLU A 228 -2.51 10.26 16.81
C GLU A 228 -2.33 9.09 17.79
N ALA A 229 -1.58 8.08 17.35
CA ALA A 229 -1.34 6.85 18.14
C ALA A 229 -0.21 6.99 19.18
N ASP A 230 0.32 8.20 19.42
CA ASP A 230 1.45 8.51 20.34
C ASP A 230 2.71 7.67 20.08
N MET A 231 2.92 7.22 18.87
CA MET A 231 4.18 6.61 18.47
C MET A 231 5.22 7.71 18.24
N ARG A 232 6.41 7.57 18.83
CA ARG A 232 7.46 8.59 18.74
C ARG A 232 8.57 8.23 17.75
N ALA A 233 8.75 6.93 17.50
CA ALA A 233 9.77 6.42 16.60
C ALA A 233 9.32 5.10 15.98
N GLY A 234 9.94 4.71 14.87
CA GLY A 234 9.86 3.35 14.35
C GLY A 234 10.52 2.36 15.30
N SER A 235 10.12 1.09 15.20
CA SER A 235 10.69 0.01 16.02
C SER A 235 10.99 -1.21 15.15
N SER A 236 12.15 -1.84 15.41
CA SER A 236 12.49 -3.12 14.79
C SER A 236 11.62 -4.29 15.28
N ASP A 237 10.81 -4.09 16.32
CA ASP A 237 9.89 -5.12 16.83
C ASP A 237 8.88 -5.58 15.76
N VAL A 238 8.63 -4.73 14.75
CA VAL A 238 7.76 -5.09 13.63
C VAL A 238 8.25 -6.33 12.88
N PHE A 239 9.55 -6.59 12.85
CA PHE A 239 10.10 -7.79 12.21
C PHE A 239 9.80 -9.07 12.99
N GLU A 240 9.44 -8.97 14.28
CA GLU A 240 9.05 -10.11 15.12
C GLU A 240 7.56 -10.42 14.99
N HIS A 241 6.70 -9.39 15.04
CA HIS A 241 5.24 -9.57 15.05
C HIS A 241 4.58 -9.43 13.68
N ALA A 242 5.24 -8.82 12.70
CA ALA A 242 4.77 -8.56 11.32
C ALA A 242 3.33 -8.00 11.24
N MET A 243 2.91 -7.23 12.25
CA MET A 243 1.54 -6.70 12.32
C MET A 243 1.37 -5.55 11.33
N PRO A 244 0.33 -5.57 10.48
CA PRO A 244 0.02 -4.46 9.59
C PRO A 244 -0.15 -3.13 10.33
N GLY A 245 0.39 -2.03 9.76
CA GLY A 245 0.46 -0.73 10.43
C GLY A 245 -0.88 -0.23 10.98
N GLY A 246 -1.97 -0.34 10.21
CA GLY A 246 -3.31 0.05 10.67
C GLY A 246 -3.85 -0.82 11.80
N GLN A 247 -3.55 -2.13 11.80
CA GLN A 247 -3.93 -3.02 12.91
C GLN A 247 -3.11 -2.71 14.17
N TYR A 248 -1.83 -2.43 14.03
CA TYR A 248 -0.97 -2.05 15.13
C TYR A 248 -1.52 -0.83 15.90
N THR A 249 -1.85 0.26 15.19
CA THR A 249 -2.40 1.47 15.81
C THR A 249 -3.78 1.24 16.42
N ASN A 250 -4.65 0.50 15.75
CA ASN A 250 -5.98 0.16 16.28
C ASN A 250 -5.88 -0.68 17.57
N LEU A 251 -5.06 -1.71 17.57
CA LEU A 251 -4.87 -2.57 18.74
C LEU A 251 -4.28 -1.79 19.92
N ARG A 252 -3.36 -0.87 19.64
CA ARG A 252 -2.79 0.00 20.66
C ARG A 252 -3.83 0.92 21.30
N GLN A 253 -4.73 1.51 20.48
CA GLN A 253 -5.86 2.30 21.00
C GLN A 253 -6.82 1.45 21.83
N GLN A 254 -7.12 0.22 21.40
CA GLN A 254 -7.96 -0.70 22.15
C GLN A 254 -7.32 -1.07 23.49
N ALA A 255 -6.04 -1.41 23.51
CA ALA A 255 -5.30 -1.70 24.73
C ALA A 255 -5.35 -0.51 25.72
N ARG A 256 -5.20 0.72 25.22
CA ARG A 256 -5.34 1.95 25.99
C ARG A 256 -6.76 2.10 26.57
N SER A 257 -7.77 1.92 25.74
CA SER A 257 -9.18 2.01 26.17
C SER A 257 -9.56 1.00 27.25
N LEU A 258 -8.90 -0.16 27.24
CA LEU A 258 -9.06 -1.22 28.23
C LEU A 258 -8.16 -1.05 29.47
N GLY A 259 -7.28 -0.03 29.49
CA GLY A 259 -6.34 0.21 30.59
C GLY A 259 -5.19 -0.80 30.67
N ILE A 260 -4.93 -1.56 29.60
CA ILE A 260 -3.89 -2.60 29.56
C ILE A 260 -2.69 -2.21 28.67
N GLU A 261 -2.53 -0.94 28.31
CA GLU A 261 -1.40 -0.48 27.49
C GLU A 261 -0.03 -0.82 28.12
N HIS A 262 0.05 -0.87 29.44
CA HIS A 262 1.26 -1.28 30.16
C HIS A 262 1.68 -2.74 29.89
N ARG A 263 0.77 -3.57 29.37
CA ARG A 263 1.02 -4.96 28.96
C ARG A 263 1.23 -5.10 27.45
N TRP A 264 1.53 -4.01 26.76
CA TRP A 264 1.69 -4.00 25.30
C TRP A 264 2.59 -5.13 24.78
N PRO A 265 3.76 -5.47 25.39
CA PRO A 265 4.59 -6.59 24.93
C PRO A 265 3.92 -7.96 24.99
N GLU A 266 2.85 -8.11 25.76
CA GLU A 266 2.06 -9.35 25.82
C GLU A 266 0.91 -9.35 24.80
N VAL A 267 0.42 -8.16 24.44
CA VAL A 267 -0.70 -7.98 23.50
C VAL A 267 -0.25 -8.21 22.05
N VAL A 268 1.01 -7.90 21.73
CA VAL A 268 1.57 -8.03 20.37
C VAL A 268 2.16 -9.41 20.07
N LYS A 269 2.29 -10.28 21.06
CA LYS A 269 2.68 -11.68 20.89
C LYS A 269 1.51 -12.53 20.43
#